data_691296d95cc8c98e786f9bff4687b4fc
#
_entry.id   691296d95cc8c98e786f9bff4687b4fc
#
_cell.length_a   1.000
_cell.length_b   1.000
_cell.length_c   1.000
_cell.angle_alpha   90.00
_cell.angle_beta   90.00
_cell.angle_gamma   90.00
#
_symmetry.space_group_name_H-M   'P 1'
#
loop_
_entity.id
_entity.type
_entity.pdbx_description
1 polymer ?
#
loop_
_entity_poly.entity_id
_entity_poly.type
_entity_poly.pdbx_seq_one_letter_code
_entity_poly.pdbx_strand_id
1 'polypeptide(L)'
;MTGSLARTLALAGALSLAAVAACAAVPPQGVQLHAPGNPILADGSTYSADPAPLVADGKLYILAGRDTAPPNRNEFVMPGWQMFVSSDPASGQWTHYRDLLRPQQVFAWADARYAYAAQIVQGPDGRYYLYAPVQQRNAPNPDPFAIGVAVADSPLGPWTDAHPQGPVVSQSVPNRNAIQNIDPTVLVDDDGRAYLYWGTFGALFGVELERDMVTFKGTPVAVETLDGYFEAPWLFKRNGTYYLAYAANNAGRDSACTPTLYHACIAYASAPTPLGPWTSRGIVLRPVSSTTSHPGIVSFKGQWYLVYHTADARGGGHFRRSVAIDRLQWDDSTQPASIRTVVPTRRPQPALPPQRNQAPSAVATASNGPQIPLQYWMAALNDGVVKANPLPPEMWGSWTPDNPPQQWIQYSWAQPITLDRTRVVFWADQPPGAQIGVAPPARWHLEYRQGAQWHPVQPRDRYGTRTDRYEAVSFAAVTTRCVRLVMEASGKPASYAALAVQEWEMLAPQPQRLPAASDADSSRCDAP
;
A
#
# COMPACT_ATOMS: atom_id res chain seq x y z
N MET A 1 85.08 37.85 -38.40
CA MET A 1 85.37 37.57 -36.99
C MET A 1 84.03 37.40 -36.26
N THR A 2 83.97 36.40 -35.44
CA THR A 2 82.89 36.06 -34.49
C THR A 2 81.55 35.61 -35.07
N GLY A 3 81.43 34.29 -35.13
CA GLY A 3 80.16 33.55 -35.33
C GLY A 3 79.36 33.43 -34.05
N SER A 4 78.07 33.39 -34.19
CA SER A 4 77.16 33.00 -33.12
C SER A 4 76.35 31.78 -33.56
N LEU A 5 76.55 30.66 -32.86
CA LEU A 5 75.73 29.39 -32.97
C LEU A 5 74.38 29.59 -32.26
N ALA A 6 73.30 29.48 -32.98
CA ALA A 6 71.96 29.32 -32.41
C ALA A 6 71.72 27.81 -32.13
N ARG A 7 71.55 27.48 -30.88
CA ARG A 7 71.06 26.11 -30.44
C ARG A 7 69.56 26.09 -30.43
N THR A 8 69.02 25.25 -31.28
CA THR A 8 67.56 24.89 -31.28
C THR A 8 67.27 23.86 -30.19
N LEU A 9 66.51 24.25 -29.16
CA LEU A 9 65.93 23.29 -28.20
C LEU A 9 64.62 22.72 -28.75
N ALA A 10 64.59 21.43 -28.98
CA ALA A 10 63.37 20.71 -29.24
C ALA A 10 62.71 20.35 -27.90
N LEU A 11 61.51 20.90 -27.58
CA LEU A 11 60.68 20.50 -26.50
C LEU A 11 59.84 19.29 -26.97
N ALA A 12 60.16 18.10 -26.45
CA ALA A 12 59.28 16.93 -26.55
C ALA A 12 58.18 17.02 -25.50
N GLY A 13 56.96 17.37 -25.90
CA GLY A 13 55.78 17.36 -25.07
C GLY A 13 55.30 15.91 -24.91
N ALA A 14 55.47 15.34 -23.73
CA ALA A 14 54.81 14.07 -23.36
C ALA A 14 53.34 14.33 -23.03
N LEU A 15 52.41 13.93 -23.90
CA LEU A 15 50.99 13.82 -23.56
C LEU A 15 50.81 12.61 -22.64
N SER A 16 50.64 12.86 -21.35
CA SER A 16 50.13 11.87 -20.42
C SER A 16 48.62 11.70 -20.63
N LEU A 17 48.18 10.65 -21.30
CA LEU A 17 46.79 10.16 -21.23
C LEU A 17 46.53 9.67 -19.80
N ALA A 18 45.85 10.48 -19.02
CA ALA A 18 45.23 10.00 -17.78
C ALA A 18 44.05 9.10 -18.16
N ALA A 19 44.25 7.80 -18.06
CA ALA A 19 43.17 6.83 -18.12
C ALA A 19 42.28 7.06 -16.88
N VAL A 20 41.12 7.67 -17.07
CA VAL A 20 40.08 7.69 -16.06
C VAL A 20 39.59 6.23 -15.92
N ALA A 21 40.10 5.52 -14.91
CA ALA A 21 39.54 4.23 -14.52
C ALA A 21 38.12 4.50 -14.09
N ALA A 22 37.16 4.10 -14.93
CA ALA A 22 35.75 3.99 -14.53
C ALA A 22 35.73 2.98 -13.37
N CYS A 23 35.51 3.46 -12.15
CA CYS A 23 35.18 2.57 -11.03
C CYS A 23 33.95 1.77 -11.46
N ALA A 24 34.15 0.51 -11.78
CA ALA A 24 33.06 -0.42 -11.99
C ALA A 24 32.20 -0.39 -10.72
N ALA A 25 30.94 -0.01 -10.85
CA ALA A 25 30.02 0.01 -9.73
C ALA A 25 29.95 -1.41 -9.16
N VAL A 26 30.24 -1.57 -7.86
CA VAL A 26 30.14 -2.86 -7.18
C VAL A 26 28.68 -3.29 -7.27
N PRO A 27 28.38 -4.49 -7.77
CA PRO A 27 26.99 -4.95 -7.86
C PRO A 27 26.36 -5.00 -6.46
N PRO A 28 25.07 -4.69 -6.32
CA PRO A 28 24.40 -4.69 -5.03
C PRO A 28 24.52 -6.07 -4.36
N GLN A 29 24.80 -6.08 -3.07
CA GLN A 29 24.93 -7.32 -2.30
C GLN A 29 23.55 -7.79 -1.83
N GLY A 30 23.12 -8.98 -2.27
CA GLY A 30 21.88 -9.61 -1.85
C GLY A 30 22.04 -10.43 -0.57
N VAL A 31 21.04 -10.36 0.32
CA VAL A 31 20.93 -11.15 1.54
C VAL A 31 19.82 -12.18 1.37
N GLN A 32 20.13 -13.46 1.70
CA GLN A 32 19.12 -14.52 1.67
C GLN A 32 18.16 -14.37 2.84
N LEU A 33 16.87 -14.52 2.58
CA LEU A 33 15.83 -14.52 3.61
C LEU A 33 14.79 -15.62 3.33
N HIS A 34 14.15 -16.08 4.39
CA HIS A 34 13.04 -17.02 4.32
C HIS A 34 11.76 -16.36 4.82
N ALA A 35 10.76 -16.24 3.93
CA ALA A 35 9.46 -15.65 4.20
C ALA A 35 8.36 -16.71 4.00
N PRO A 36 7.93 -17.41 5.05
CA PRO A 36 6.93 -18.48 4.94
C PRO A 36 5.51 -17.97 4.69
N GLY A 37 5.32 -16.66 4.53
CA GLY A 37 4.03 -16.01 4.28
C GLY A 37 4.16 -14.49 4.26
N ASN A 38 3.04 -13.83 4.07
CA ASN A 38 2.97 -12.37 3.96
C ASN A 38 3.02 -11.64 5.31
N PRO A 39 3.60 -10.42 5.32
CA PRO A 39 4.40 -9.83 4.25
C PRO A 39 5.78 -10.50 4.12
N ILE A 40 6.49 -10.30 3.00
CA ILE A 40 7.81 -10.91 2.74
C ILE A 40 8.80 -10.55 3.87
N LEU A 41 8.88 -9.28 4.26
CA LEU A 41 9.60 -8.82 5.45
C LEU A 41 8.61 -8.46 6.54
N ALA A 42 8.44 -9.32 7.54
CA ALA A 42 7.48 -9.12 8.63
C ALA A 42 8.10 -8.67 9.95
N ASP A 43 9.43 -8.71 10.07
CA ASP A 43 10.15 -8.44 11.32
C ASP A 43 10.36 -6.95 11.63
N GLY A 44 10.01 -6.05 10.69
CA GLY A 44 10.21 -4.61 10.81
C GLY A 44 11.65 -4.14 10.62
N SER A 45 12.54 -4.99 10.15
CA SER A 45 13.94 -4.63 9.87
C SER A 45 14.07 -3.65 8.69
N THR A 46 13.12 -3.70 7.76
CA THR A 46 12.99 -2.81 6.61
C THR A 46 11.54 -2.82 6.15
N TYR A 47 11.05 -1.65 5.74
CA TYR A 47 9.72 -1.50 5.16
C TYR A 47 9.83 -1.34 3.64
N SER A 48 8.82 -1.83 2.90
CA SER A 48 8.82 -1.89 1.44
C SER A 48 7.43 -1.59 0.89
N ALA A 49 7.36 -0.73 -0.12
CA ALA A 49 6.12 -0.23 -0.67
C ALA A 49 6.08 -0.25 -2.18
N ASP A 50 4.89 -0.10 -2.74
CA ASP A 50 4.64 0.15 -4.15
C ASP A 50 5.35 -0.89 -5.04
N PRO A 51 5.02 -2.18 -4.92
CA PRO A 51 5.77 -3.24 -5.56
C PRO A 51 5.49 -3.33 -7.06
N ALA A 52 6.55 -3.51 -7.84
CA ALA A 52 6.49 -3.72 -9.28
C ALA A 52 7.21 -5.01 -9.67
N PRO A 53 6.49 -6.08 -10.02
CA PRO A 53 7.08 -7.35 -10.42
C PRO A 53 7.63 -7.33 -11.85
N LEU A 54 8.75 -8.05 -12.05
CA LEU A 54 9.37 -8.32 -13.35
C LEU A 54 9.78 -9.80 -13.42
N VAL A 55 9.56 -10.45 -14.54
CA VAL A 55 10.09 -11.78 -14.80
C VAL A 55 11.27 -11.66 -15.76
N ALA A 56 12.42 -12.13 -15.32
CA ALA A 56 13.64 -12.18 -16.13
C ALA A 56 14.51 -13.38 -15.71
N ASP A 57 15.23 -14.00 -16.62
CA ASP A 57 16.20 -15.08 -16.37
C ASP A 57 15.64 -16.22 -15.50
N GLY A 58 14.36 -16.58 -15.70
CA GLY A 58 13.69 -17.64 -14.93
C GLY A 58 13.44 -17.31 -13.46
N LYS A 59 13.52 -16.04 -13.07
CA LYS A 59 13.29 -15.51 -11.73
C LYS A 59 12.21 -14.45 -11.73
N LEU A 60 11.55 -14.31 -10.59
CA LEU A 60 10.67 -13.20 -10.27
C LEU A 60 11.46 -12.16 -9.47
N TYR A 61 11.50 -10.95 -9.97
CA TYR A 61 12.04 -9.75 -9.33
C TYR A 61 10.86 -8.89 -8.87
N ILE A 62 10.91 -8.35 -7.67
CA ILE A 62 9.93 -7.38 -7.17
C ILE A 62 10.70 -6.14 -6.75
N LEU A 63 10.64 -5.10 -7.58
CA LEU A 63 11.12 -3.77 -7.21
C LEU A 63 10.15 -3.17 -6.18
N ALA A 64 10.67 -2.50 -5.17
CA ALA A 64 9.85 -1.79 -4.18
C ALA A 64 10.55 -0.53 -3.68
N GLY A 65 9.79 0.50 -3.36
CA GLY A 65 10.26 1.64 -2.61
C GLY A 65 10.62 1.25 -1.18
N ARG A 66 11.50 2.00 -0.54
CA ARG A 66 11.89 1.78 0.85
C ARG A 66 11.28 2.84 1.75
N ASP A 67 10.24 2.49 2.51
CA ASP A 67 9.67 3.36 3.53
C ASP A 67 10.62 3.47 4.74
N THR A 68 10.91 4.70 5.17
CA THR A 68 11.81 4.96 6.30
C THR A 68 11.28 6.01 7.28
N ALA A 69 9.99 6.36 7.17
CA ALA A 69 9.37 7.32 8.08
C ALA A 69 9.49 6.87 9.55
N PRO A 70 9.88 7.77 10.47
CA PRO A 70 9.79 7.49 11.90
C PRO A 70 8.35 7.19 12.34
N PRO A 71 8.13 6.38 13.39
CA PRO A 71 6.79 6.00 13.84
C PRO A 71 5.85 7.16 14.19
N ASN A 72 6.41 8.32 14.52
CA ASN A 72 5.67 9.52 14.93
C ASN A 72 5.52 10.57 13.82
N ARG A 73 5.87 10.24 12.56
CA ARG A 73 5.75 11.16 11.42
C ARG A 73 4.80 10.61 10.39
N ASN A 74 3.85 11.45 9.98
CA ASN A 74 2.85 11.16 8.96
C ASN A 74 3.29 11.76 7.62
N GLU A 75 4.36 11.22 7.07
CA GLU A 75 4.90 11.61 5.75
C GLU A 75 5.58 10.43 5.08
N PHE A 76 5.52 10.37 3.76
CA PHE A 76 6.30 9.40 3.00
C PHE A 76 7.77 9.83 2.99
N VAL A 77 8.66 8.97 3.50
CA VAL A 77 10.10 9.14 3.45
C VAL A 77 10.69 7.95 2.74
N MET A 78 10.99 8.11 1.45
CA MET A 78 11.40 7.02 0.57
C MET A 78 12.73 7.37 -0.13
N PRO A 79 13.90 7.08 0.50
CA PRO A 79 15.19 7.53 0.01
C PRO A 79 15.74 6.72 -1.18
N GLY A 80 15.10 5.62 -1.57
CA GLY A 80 15.58 4.74 -2.65
C GLY A 80 14.74 3.50 -2.81
N TRP A 81 15.17 2.65 -3.73
CA TRP A 81 14.53 1.39 -4.07
C TRP A 81 15.31 0.18 -3.57
N GLN A 82 14.60 -0.91 -3.38
CA GLN A 82 15.07 -2.23 -2.99
C GLN A 82 14.49 -3.28 -3.93
N MET A 83 15.06 -4.51 -3.91
CA MET A 83 14.62 -5.59 -4.78
C MET A 83 14.52 -6.89 -4.01
N PHE A 84 13.44 -7.64 -4.23
CA PHE A 84 13.28 -9.02 -3.80
C PHE A 84 13.34 -9.92 -5.03
N VAL A 85 14.13 -11.01 -4.96
CA VAL A 85 14.31 -11.94 -6.09
C VAL A 85 14.06 -13.36 -5.62
N SER A 86 13.23 -14.11 -6.35
CA SER A 86 12.99 -15.53 -6.09
C SER A 86 12.89 -16.33 -7.38
N SER A 87 13.42 -17.53 -7.38
CA SER A 87 13.19 -18.52 -8.43
C SER A 87 11.94 -19.36 -8.20
N ASP A 88 11.40 -19.33 -6.97
CA ASP A 88 10.18 -20.02 -6.54
C ASP A 88 9.54 -19.25 -5.36
N PRO A 89 8.63 -18.30 -5.62
CA PRO A 89 7.96 -17.55 -4.55
C PRO A 89 7.21 -18.44 -3.54
N ALA A 90 6.71 -19.60 -4.00
CA ALA A 90 5.97 -20.52 -3.12
C ALA A 90 6.84 -21.19 -2.07
N SER A 91 8.16 -21.29 -2.31
CA SER A 91 9.12 -21.81 -1.33
C SER A 91 9.39 -20.86 -0.18
N GLY A 92 9.01 -19.58 -0.31
CA GLY A 92 9.37 -18.53 0.64
C GLY A 92 10.84 -18.13 0.63
N GLN A 93 11.64 -18.64 -0.31
CA GLN A 93 13.06 -18.29 -0.43
C GLN A 93 13.23 -17.05 -1.31
N TRP A 94 13.87 -16.01 -0.76
CA TRP A 94 14.12 -14.74 -1.42
C TRP A 94 15.55 -14.28 -1.25
N THR A 95 16.06 -13.56 -2.24
CA THR A 95 17.26 -12.74 -2.12
C THR A 95 16.83 -11.29 -2.03
N HIS A 96 17.19 -10.59 -0.98
CA HIS A 96 16.84 -9.19 -0.74
C HIS A 96 18.04 -8.28 -0.99
N TYR A 97 17.87 -7.33 -1.91
CA TYR A 97 18.82 -6.25 -2.20
C TYR A 97 18.26 -4.95 -1.61
N ARG A 98 18.62 -4.67 -0.37
CA ARG A 98 18.04 -3.58 0.44
C ARG A 98 18.30 -2.19 -0.13
N ASP A 99 19.50 -1.94 -0.63
CA ASP A 99 19.96 -0.66 -1.18
C ASP A 99 20.30 -0.85 -2.66
N LEU A 100 19.27 -1.07 -3.50
CA LEU A 100 19.46 -1.30 -4.93
C LEU A 100 19.91 -0.02 -5.63
N LEU A 101 19.19 1.09 -5.41
CA LEU A 101 19.37 2.34 -6.14
C LEU A 101 18.78 3.53 -5.38
N ARG A 102 19.40 4.70 -5.54
CA ARG A 102 18.89 6.00 -5.09
C ARG A 102 18.81 6.98 -6.26
N PRO A 103 17.85 7.93 -6.26
CA PRO A 103 17.67 8.86 -7.38
C PRO A 103 18.92 9.57 -7.83
N GLN A 104 19.69 10.11 -6.89
CA GLN A 104 20.90 10.89 -7.17
C GLN A 104 22.08 10.09 -7.73
N GLN A 105 22.03 8.76 -7.66
CA GLN A 105 23.06 7.89 -8.26
C GLN A 105 22.91 7.81 -9.78
N VAL A 106 21.73 8.18 -10.31
CA VAL A 106 21.38 8.04 -11.72
C VAL A 106 20.97 9.37 -12.34
N PHE A 107 20.07 10.12 -11.71
CA PHE A 107 19.47 11.33 -12.28
C PHE A 107 20.13 12.58 -11.75
N ALA A 108 21.06 13.17 -12.51
CA ALA A 108 21.77 14.40 -12.12
C ALA A 108 20.83 15.61 -11.93
N TRP A 109 19.66 15.60 -12.59
CA TRP A 109 18.65 16.65 -12.52
C TRP A 109 17.66 16.46 -11.35
N ALA A 110 17.66 15.30 -10.66
CA ALA A 110 16.74 15.01 -9.57
C ALA A 110 17.22 15.54 -8.22
N ASP A 111 16.25 15.84 -7.34
CA ASP A 111 16.48 15.99 -5.91
C ASP A 111 16.68 14.60 -5.27
N ALA A 112 17.43 14.54 -4.18
CA ALA A 112 17.88 13.27 -3.58
C ALA A 112 16.87 12.62 -2.60
N ARG A 113 15.70 13.24 -2.34
CA ARG A 113 14.91 12.92 -1.16
C ARG A 113 13.88 11.82 -1.35
N TYR A 114 13.26 11.71 -2.53
CA TYR A 114 12.09 10.84 -2.73
C TYR A 114 12.24 9.97 -3.97
N ALA A 115 12.06 8.68 -3.76
CA ALA A 115 12.06 7.62 -4.76
C ALA A 115 10.73 6.86 -4.66
N TYR A 116 9.71 7.33 -5.39
CA TYR A 116 8.34 6.80 -5.33
C TYR A 116 8.17 5.54 -6.19
N ALA A 117 6.94 5.08 -6.34
CA ALA A 117 6.58 3.86 -7.05
C ALA A 117 7.18 3.80 -8.45
N ALA A 118 8.10 2.90 -8.69
CA ALA A 118 8.82 2.74 -9.96
C ALA A 118 8.60 1.36 -10.55
N GLN A 119 8.76 1.24 -11.87
CA GLN A 119 8.66 -0.03 -12.58
C GLN A 119 9.90 -0.28 -13.44
N ILE A 120 10.35 -1.54 -13.50
CA ILE A 120 11.34 -2.02 -14.47
C ILE A 120 10.61 -2.84 -15.53
N VAL A 121 10.95 -2.61 -16.80
CA VAL A 121 10.47 -3.37 -17.94
C VAL A 121 11.66 -3.72 -18.85
N GLN A 122 11.61 -4.88 -19.54
CA GLN A 122 12.57 -5.19 -20.59
C GLN A 122 12.12 -4.55 -21.89
N GLY A 123 12.97 -3.73 -22.49
CA GLY A 123 12.72 -3.09 -23.76
C GLY A 123 12.89 -4.01 -24.96
N PRO A 124 12.47 -3.58 -26.16
CA PRO A 124 12.59 -4.37 -27.38
C PRO A 124 14.04 -4.61 -27.82
N ASP A 125 14.99 -3.86 -27.29
CA ASP A 125 16.44 -4.02 -27.47
C ASP A 125 17.08 -5.02 -26.48
N GLY A 126 16.27 -5.62 -25.59
CA GLY A 126 16.70 -6.57 -24.58
C GLY A 126 17.26 -5.96 -23.31
N ARG A 127 17.45 -4.63 -23.25
CA ARG A 127 17.88 -3.92 -22.02
C ARG A 127 16.71 -3.69 -21.07
N TYR A 128 17.02 -3.34 -19.84
CA TYR A 128 16.03 -3.06 -18.82
C TYR A 128 15.90 -1.54 -18.63
N TYR A 129 14.65 -1.07 -18.56
CA TYR A 129 14.31 0.34 -18.40
C TYR A 129 13.56 0.52 -17.10
N LEU A 130 14.10 1.37 -16.21
CA LEU A 130 13.49 1.75 -14.93
C LEU A 130 12.79 3.10 -15.09
N TYR A 131 11.48 3.14 -15.01
CA TYR A 131 10.67 4.35 -14.96
C TYR A 131 10.47 4.74 -13.50
N ALA A 132 10.99 5.88 -13.11
CA ALA A 132 11.14 6.26 -11.71
C ALA A 132 10.59 7.66 -11.43
N PRO A 133 9.53 7.80 -10.62
CA PRO A 133 9.09 9.11 -10.15
C PRO A 133 10.03 9.62 -9.08
N VAL A 134 10.60 10.79 -9.35
CA VAL A 134 11.53 11.50 -8.47
C VAL A 134 11.23 12.98 -8.49
N GLN A 135 11.66 13.74 -7.49
CA GLN A 135 11.50 15.18 -7.49
C GLN A 135 12.46 15.83 -8.47
N GLN A 136 11.92 16.64 -9.37
CA GLN A 136 12.71 17.43 -10.32
C GLN A 136 13.27 18.69 -9.62
N ARG A 137 14.60 18.86 -9.67
CA ARG A 137 15.25 20.05 -9.13
C ARG A 137 14.85 21.29 -9.92
N ASN A 138 14.58 22.39 -9.20
CA ASN A 138 14.21 23.68 -9.79
C ASN A 138 12.92 23.64 -10.65
N ALA A 139 12.01 22.74 -10.36
CA ALA A 139 10.72 22.72 -11.02
C ALA A 139 9.82 23.89 -10.58
N PRO A 140 8.94 24.38 -11.45
CA PRO A 140 8.03 25.49 -11.11
C PRO A 140 6.92 25.09 -10.13
N ASN A 141 6.63 23.81 -10.01
CA ASN A 141 5.56 23.28 -9.14
C ASN A 141 6.09 23.08 -7.71
N PRO A 142 5.33 23.42 -6.65
CA PRO A 142 5.72 23.18 -5.26
C PRO A 142 5.88 21.70 -4.91
N ASP A 143 5.20 20.80 -5.62
CA ASP A 143 5.37 19.35 -5.51
C ASP A 143 5.94 18.78 -6.84
N PRO A 144 7.26 18.80 -6.99
CA PRO A 144 7.91 18.74 -8.29
C PRO A 144 8.19 17.31 -8.77
N PHE A 145 7.27 16.36 -8.59
CA PHE A 145 7.46 15.01 -9.09
C PHE A 145 7.40 14.92 -10.61
N ALA A 146 8.37 14.19 -11.16
CA ALA A 146 8.54 13.94 -12.58
C ALA A 146 9.08 12.51 -12.77
N ILE A 147 8.93 11.91 -13.95
CA ILE A 147 9.37 10.54 -14.22
C ILE A 147 10.63 10.56 -15.04
N GLY A 148 11.73 10.07 -14.44
CA GLY A 148 12.98 9.77 -15.14
C GLY A 148 12.99 8.33 -15.65
N VAL A 149 13.87 8.06 -16.62
CA VAL A 149 14.09 6.72 -17.15
C VAL A 149 15.56 6.37 -17.06
N ALA A 150 15.87 5.26 -16.41
CA ALA A 150 17.22 4.71 -16.38
C ALA A 150 17.30 3.40 -17.15
N VAL A 151 18.46 3.07 -17.69
CA VAL A 151 18.70 1.87 -18.51
C VAL A 151 19.87 1.05 -17.95
N ALA A 152 19.76 -0.28 -18.04
CA ALA A 152 20.80 -1.24 -17.63
C ALA A 152 20.72 -2.52 -18.46
N ASP A 153 21.81 -3.30 -18.44
CA ASP A 153 21.87 -4.64 -19.06
C ASP A 153 21.35 -5.74 -18.12
N SER A 154 21.05 -5.41 -16.87
CA SER A 154 20.53 -6.33 -15.85
C SER A 154 19.46 -5.65 -14.99
N PRO A 155 18.44 -6.39 -14.47
CA PRO A 155 17.47 -5.84 -13.52
C PRO A 155 18.07 -5.29 -12.23
N LEU A 156 19.30 -5.68 -11.91
CA LEU A 156 20.04 -5.21 -10.74
C LEU A 156 20.99 -4.05 -11.05
N GLY A 157 21.02 -3.57 -12.29
CA GLY A 157 21.94 -2.52 -12.76
C GLY A 157 23.30 -3.08 -13.20
N PRO A 158 24.35 -2.23 -13.32
CA PRO A 158 24.33 -0.80 -12.97
C PRO A 158 23.45 0.03 -13.89
N TRP A 159 22.78 1.05 -13.31
CA TRP A 159 21.82 1.92 -14.00
C TRP A 159 22.47 3.21 -14.48
N THR A 160 22.09 3.66 -15.67
CA THR A 160 22.49 4.95 -16.25
C THR A 160 21.25 5.73 -16.69
N ASP A 161 21.28 7.05 -16.61
CA ASP A 161 20.17 7.89 -17.10
C ASP A 161 20.02 7.73 -18.62
N ALA A 162 18.85 7.29 -19.06
CA ALA A 162 18.54 7.10 -20.48
C ALA A 162 18.15 8.42 -21.16
N HIS A 163 17.84 9.47 -20.38
CA HIS A 163 17.47 10.80 -20.88
C HIS A 163 18.12 11.91 -20.03
N PRO A 164 19.46 12.11 -20.13
CA PRO A 164 20.22 13.01 -19.25
C PRO A 164 19.81 14.49 -19.31
N GLN A 165 19.04 14.86 -20.33
CA GLN A 165 18.53 16.24 -20.50
C GLN A 165 17.44 16.61 -19.49
N GLY A 166 16.85 15.61 -18.79
CA GLY A 166 15.80 15.81 -17.80
C GLY A 166 14.80 14.66 -17.77
N PRO A 167 13.68 14.80 -17.05
CA PRO A 167 12.67 13.76 -16.97
C PRO A 167 11.94 13.54 -18.31
N VAL A 168 11.52 12.31 -18.57
CA VAL A 168 10.69 11.96 -19.74
C VAL A 168 9.26 12.48 -19.54
N VAL A 169 8.71 12.36 -18.33
CA VAL A 169 7.47 13.02 -17.95
C VAL A 169 7.81 14.17 -17.01
N SER A 170 7.93 15.36 -17.56
CA SER A 170 8.29 16.58 -16.81
C SER A 170 7.05 17.30 -16.28
N GLN A 171 7.26 18.33 -15.46
CA GLN A 171 6.20 19.23 -14.97
C GLN A 171 5.52 20.04 -16.10
N SER A 172 6.13 20.12 -17.27
CA SER A 172 5.56 20.78 -18.46
C SER A 172 4.70 19.85 -19.31
N VAL A 173 4.71 18.53 -19.06
CA VAL A 173 3.80 17.60 -19.73
C VAL A 173 2.38 17.91 -19.27
N PRO A 174 1.42 18.11 -20.21
CA PRO A 174 0.05 18.37 -19.86
C PRO A 174 -0.51 17.29 -18.93
N ASN A 175 -0.98 17.69 -17.76
CA ASN A 175 -1.72 16.85 -16.84
C ASN A 175 -2.86 17.67 -16.24
N ARG A 176 -3.88 16.98 -15.71
CA ARG A 176 -5.03 17.64 -15.09
C ARG A 176 -4.87 17.85 -13.59
N ASN A 177 -3.89 17.21 -12.99
CA ASN A 177 -3.49 17.51 -11.64
C ASN A 177 -2.23 18.39 -11.70
N ALA A 178 -2.23 19.49 -10.99
CA ALA A 178 -1.07 20.38 -10.88
C ALA A 178 -0.07 19.88 -9.83
N ILE A 179 -0.22 18.64 -9.33
CA ILE A 179 0.49 18.17 -8.15
C ILE A 179 1.63 17.26 -8.53
N GLN A 180 1.37 16.06 -9.10
CA GLN A 180 2.38 15.01 -9.22
C GLN A 180 2.29 14.25 -10.54
N ASN A 181 3.44 13.98 -11.17
CA ASN A 181 3.60 12.96 -12.19
C ASN A 181 4.29 11.76 -11.56
N ILE A 182 3.50 10.79 -11.08
CA ILE A 182 3.97 9.59 -10.39
C ILE A 182 3.30 8.32 -10.91
N ASP A 183 3.67 7.20 -10.35
CA ASP A 183 3.10 5.87 -10.59
C ASP A 183 3.14 5.44 -12.06
N PRO A 184 4.31 5.43 -12.70
CA PRO A 184 4.42 4.95 -14.06
C PRO A 184 4.18 3.45 -14.14
N THR A 185 3.45 3.03 -15.18
CA THR A 185 3.41 1.64 -15.62
C THR A 185 3.68 1.55 -17.12
N VAL A 186 4.51 0.60 -17.53
CA VAL A 186 4.89 0.39 -18.92
C VAL A 186 4.63 -1.06 -19.31
N LEU A 187 3.99 -1.23 -20.45
CA LEU A 187 3.87 -2.51 -21.15
C LEU A 187 4.64 -2.46 -22.47
N VAL A 188 5.55 -3.39 -22.67
CA VAL A 188 6.08 -3.72 -23.99
C VAL A 188 5.23 -4.85 -24.54
N ASP A 189 4.53 -4.58 -25.63
CA ASP A 189 3.61 -5.53 -26.26
C ASP A 189 4.35 -6.57 -27.11
N ASP A 190 3.64 -7.62 -27.51
CA ASP A 190 4.19 -8.74 -28.31
C ASP A 190 4.78 -8.30 -29.67
N ASP A 191 4.37 -7.14 -30.19
CA ASP A 191 4.88 -6.53 -31.43
C ASP A 191 6.06 -5.56 -31.20
N GLY A 192 6.53 -5.45 -29.95
CA GLY A 192 7.64 -4.58 -29.55
C GLY A 192 7.27 -3.10 -29.38
N ARG A 193 6.00 -2.73 -29.49
CA ARG A 193 5.53 -1.37 -29.12
C ARG A 193 5.44 -1.25 -27.62
N ALA A 194 5.74 -0.06 -27.09
CA ALA A 194 5.68 0.22 -25.67
C ALA A 194 4.63 1.29 -25.35
N TYR A 195 3.94 1.12 -24.23
CA TYR A 195 2.88 2.01 -23.77
C TYR A 195 3.14 2.40 -22.32
N LEU A 196 3.20 3.70 -22.06
CA LEU A 196 3.40 4.29 -20.73
C LEU A 196 2.09 4.88 -20.22
N TYR A 197 1.74 4.54 -18.97
CA TYR A 197 0.71 5.23 -18.20
C TYR A 197 1.32 5.83 -16.94
N TRP A 198 0.73 6.93 -16.44
CA TRP A 198 1.09 7.54 -15.15
C TRP A 198 -0.06 8.40 -14.63
N GLY A 199 -0.09 8.63 -13.32
CA GLY A 199 -1.03 9.56 -12.73
C GLY A 199 -1.46 9.23 -11.31
N THR A 200 -2.02 10.23 -10.64
CA THR A 200 -2.56 10.15 -9.28
C THR A 200 -3.68 11.18 -9.08
N PHE A 201 -4.33 11.16 -7.91
CA PHE A 201 -5.45 12.04 -7.56
C PHE A 201 -6.58 12.06 -8.60
N GLY A 202 -6.91 10.90 -9.16
CA GLY A 202 -7.97 10.74 -10.14
C GLY A 202 -7.61 11.14 -11.58
N ALA A 203 -6.39 11.60 -11.84
CA ALA A 203 -5.91 11.92 -13.18
C ALA A 203 -4.98 10.82 -13.70
N LEU A 204 -5.29 10.23 -14.83
CA LEU A 204 -4.53 9.19 -15.50
C LEU A 204 -4.28 9.56 -16.96
N PHE A 205 -3.04 9.39 -17.41
CA PHE A 205 -2.62 9.59 -18.79
C PHE A 205 -1.97 8.34 -19.36
N GLY A 206 -2.13 8.11 -20.66
CA GLY A 206 -1.48 7.03 -21.40
C GLY A 206 -0.91 7.53 -22.72
N VAL A 207 0.22 6.97 -23.15
CA VAL A 207 0.89 7.31 -24.41
C VAL A 207 1.65 6.10 -24.96
N GLU A 208 1.74 5.98 -26.29
CA GLU A 208 2.71 5.08 -26.94
C GLU A 208 4.12 5.73 -26.87
N LEU A 209 5.15 4.92 -26.63
CA LEU A 209 6.55 5.34 -26.69
C LEU A 209 7.18 4.98 -28.03
N GLU A 210 8.15 5.76 -28.45
CA GLU A 210 9.06 5.36 -29.52
C GLU A 210 9.96 4.20 -29.08
N ARG A 211 10.67 3.59 -30.01
CA ARG A 211 11.54 2.42 -29.73
C ARG A 211 12.69 2.70 -28.78
N ASP A 212 13.04 3.98 -28.59
CA ASP A 212 14.06 4.41 -27.65
C ASP A 212 13.62 4.36 -26.18
N MET A 213 12.33 4.06 -25.93
CA MET A 213 11.71 3.93 -24.59
C MET A 213 11.67 5.24 -23.79
N VAL A 214 12.02 6.38 -24.37
CA VAL A 214 12.07 7.69 -23.68
C VAL A 214 11.33 8.81 -24.41
N THR A 215 10.99 8.61 -25.68
CA THR A 215 10.28 9.60 -26.50
C THR A 215 8.81 9.22 -26.67
N PHE A 216 7.91 10.18 -26.49
CA PHE A 216 6.47 9.96 -26.73
C PHE A 216 6.19 9.87 -28.23
N LYS A 217 5.43 8.86 -28.62
CA LYS A 217 4.87 8.75 -29.96
C LYS A 217 3.45 9.32 -29.95
N GLY A 218 3.35 10.62 -30.17
CA GLY A 218 2.10 11.35 -30.14
C GLY A 218 1.85 12.08 -28.82
N THR A 219 0.60 12.47 -28.61
CA THR A 219 0.17 13.22 -27.43
C THR A 219 -0.43 12.29 -26.38
N PRO A 220 -0.10 12.45 -25.09
CA PRO A 220 -0.74 11.69 -24.01
C PRO A 220 -2.27 11.84 -24.02
N VAL A 221 -2.98 10.74 -23.83
CA VAL A 221 -4.44 10.67 -23.78
C VAL A 221 -4.88 10.54 -22.34
N ALA A 222 -5.80 11.38 -21.90
CA ALA A 222 -6.43 11.27 -20.59
C ALA A 222 -7.41 10.09 -20.58
N VAL A 223 -7.41 9.30 -19.50
CA VAL A 223 -8.34 8.19 -19.26
C VAL A 223 -9.34 8.63 -18.18
N GLU A 224 -10.62 8.72 -18.57
CA GLU A 224 -11.69 9.22 -17.70
C GLU A 224 -12.79 8.17 -17.41
N THR A 225 -12.64 6.96 -17.94
CA THR A 225 -13.68 5.92 -17.90
C THR A 225 -13.50 4.89 -16.80
N LEU A 226 -12.47 5.05 -15.95
CA LEU A 226 -12.20 4.12 -14.85
C LEU A 226 -13.03 4.48 -13.62
N ASP A 227 -13.73 3.48 -13.11
CA ASP A 227 -14.56 3.65 -11.93
C ASP A 227 -13.71 3.84 -10.67
N GLY A 228 -13.80 5.03 -10.04
CA GLY A 228 -13.11 5.38 -8.82
C GLY A 228 -11.57 5.40 -8.90
N TYR A 229 -10.99 5.51 -10.08
CA TYR A 229 -9.54 5.63 -10.21
C TYR A 229 -8.99 6.70 -9.26
N PHE A 230 -7.97 6.33 -8.49
CA PHE A 230 -7.25 7.26 -7.65
C PHE A 230 -5.78 7.36 -8.06
N GLU A 231 -5.05 6.22 -8.12
CA GLU A 231 -3.61 6.18 -8.47
C GLU A 231 -3.15 4.76 -8.83
N ALA A 232 -1.83 4.57 -8.96
CA ALA A 232 -1.16 3.27 -9.07
C ALA A 232 -1.66 2.40 -10.23
N PRO A 233 -1.65 2.86 -11.46
CA PRO A 233 -2.02 2.04 -12.60
C PRO A 233 -1.00 0.90 -12.80
N TRP A 234 -1.48 -0.28 -13.22
CA TRP A 234 -0.67 -1.42 -13.63
C TRP A 234 -1.21 -2.02 -14.90
N LEU A 235 -0.52 -1.77 -16.02
CA LEU A 235 -0.91 -2.23 -17.35
C LEU A 235 -0.30 -3.61 -17.64
N PHE A 236 -1.11 -4.56 -18.09
CA PHE A 236 -0.64 -5.88 -18.51
C PHE A 236 -1.56 -6.50 -19.56
N LYS A 237 -1.12 -7.60 -20.21
CA LYS A 237 -1.85 -8.30 -21.26
C LYS A 237 -2.05 -9.77 -20.92
N ARG A 238 -3.22 -10.31 -21.24
CA ARG A 238 -3.50 -11.74 -21.15
C ARG A 238 -4.40 -12.17 -22.32
N ASN A 239 -3.96 -13.17 -23.08
CA ASN A 239 -4.73 -13.76 -24.19
C ASN A 239 -5.31 -12.72 -25.17
N GLY A 240 -4.49 -11.72 -25.56
CA GLY A 240 -4.89 -10.67 -26.49
C GLY A 240 -5.76 -9.55 -25.91
N THR A 241 -6.17 -9.64 -24.65
CA THR A 241 -6.91 -8.60 -23.93
C THR A 241 -5.96 -7.80 -23.04
N TYR A 242 -6.11 -6.49 -23.03
CA TYR A 242 -5.36 -5.60 -22.14
C TYR A 242 -6.14 -5.38 -20.85
N TYR A 243 -5.43 -5.35 -19.74
CA TYR A 243 -5.96 -5.13 -18.42
C TYR A 243 -5.20 -3.99 -17.74
N LEU A 244 -5.93 -3.18 -17.00
CA LEU A 244 -5.38 -2.10 -16.18
C LEU A 244 -5.92 -2.28 -14.76
N ALA A 245 -5.05 -2.67 -13.83
CA ALA A 245 -5.35 -2.67 -12.41
C ALA A 245 -4.93 -1.32 -11.80
N TYR A 246 -5.62 -0.87 -10.76
CA TYR A 246 -5.36 0.44 -10.16
C TYR A 246 -5.89 0.53 -8.72
N ALA A 247 -5.36 1.47 -7.94
CA ALA A 247 -5.92 1.86 -6.65
C ALA A 247 -7.19 2.68 -6.87
N ALA A 248 -8.29 2.27 -6.24
CA ALA A 248 -9.58 2.91 -6.35
C ALA A 248 -10.14 3.33 -4.99
N ASN A 249 -10.85 4.47 -4.97
CA ASN A 249 -11.43 5.10 -3.79
C ASN A 249 -12.95 5.31 -3.91
N ASN A 250 -13.66 4.38 -4.51
CA ASN A 250 -15.12 4.39 -4.52
C ASN A 250 -15.67 4.03 -3.13
N ALA A 251 -15.74 5.02 -2.25
CA ALA A 251 -16.20 4.83 -0.88
C ALA A 251 -17.73 4.83 -0.78
N GLY A 252 -18.27 3.98 0.07
CA GLY A 252 -19.70 3.94 0.39
C GLY A 252 -20.05 2.70 1.20
N ARG A 253 -21.15 2.76 1.94
CA ARG A 253 -21.62 1.67 2.79
C ARG A 253 -21.73 0.34 2.02
N ASP A 254 -22.28 0.40 0.81
CA ASP A 254 -22.52 -0.77 -0.04
C ASP A 254 -21.47 -0.91 -1.14
N SER A 255 -20.37 -0.17 -1.05
CA SER A 255 -19.30 -0.23 -2.03
C SER A 255 -18.60 -1.58 -2.01
N ALA A 256 -18.41 -2.16 -3.19
CA ALA A 256 -17.56 -3.35 -3.34
C ALA A 256 -16.08 -3.03 -3.05
N CYS A 257 -15.67 -1.76 -3.23
CA CYS A 257 -14.30 -1.28 -3.06
C CYS A 257 -13.98 -1.04 -1.58
N THR A 258 -14.51 0.02 -1.00
CA THR A 258 -14.17 0.45 0.36
C THR A 258 -15.37 1.08 1.06
N PRO A 259 -15.56 0.85 2.37
CA PRO A 259 -16.63 1.52 3.11
C PRO A 259 -16.29 2.98 3.45
N THR A 260 -15.02 3.37 3.44
CA THR A 260 -14.55 4.68 3.89
C THR A 260 -13.59 5.34 2.91
N LEU A 261 -13.49 6.67 2.97
CA LEU A 261 -12.67 7.48 2.04
C LEU A 261 -11.16 7.24 2.14
N TYR A 262 -10.65 6.71 3.25
CA TYR A 262 -9.22 6.60 3.51
C TYR A 262 -8.64 5.21 3.24
N HIS A 263 -9.38 4.34 2.55
CA HIS A 263 -8.91 3.00 2.22
C HIS A 263 -9.10 2.74 0.73
N ALA A 264 -8.01 2.47 0.04
CA ALA A 264 -8.07 2.10 -1.37
C ALA A 264 -8.17 0.57 -1.53
N CYS A 265 -9.08 0.12 -2.39
CA CYS A 265 -9.04 -1.23 -2.94
C CYS A 265 -8.15 -1.26 -4.19
N ILE A 266 -7.88 -2.46 -4.72
CA ILE A 266 -7.38 -2.63 -6.08
C ILE A 266 -8.56 -3.04 -6.95
N ALA A 267 -8.92 -2.16 -7.90
CA ALA A 267 -9.90 -2.42 -8.95
C ALA A 267 -9.20 -2.71 -10.27
N TYR A 268 -9.95 -3.15 -11.28
CA TYR A 268 -9.40 -3.35 -12.62
C TYR A 268 -10.41 -3.08 -13.72
N ALA A 269 -9.86 -2.77 -14.89
CA ALA A 269 -10.57 -2.60 -16.16
C ALA A 269 -9.94 -3.45 -17.25
N SER A 270 -10.66 -3.65 -18.35
CA SER A 270 -10.14 -4.31 -19.56
C SER A 270 -10.42 -3.49 -20.81
N ALA A 271 -9.59 -3.68 -21.84
CA ALA A 271 -9.71 -3.01 -23.13
C ALA A 271 -9.27 -3.90 -24.27
N PRO A 272 -9.75 -3.66 -25.51
CA PRO A 272 -9.28 -4.36 -26.72
C PRO A 272 -7.94 -3.83 -27.22
N THR A 273 -7.54 -2.63 -26.83
CA THR A 273 -6.26 -2.00 -27.22
C THR A 273 -5.52 -1.47 -25.99
N PRO A 274 -4.18 -1.29 -26.05
CA PRO A 274 -3.39 -0.88 -24.90
C PRO A 274 -3.68 0.57 -24.42
N LEU A 275 -4.32 1.40 -25.25
CA LEU A 275 -4.76 2.76 -24.89
C LEU A 275 -6.28 2.88 -24.69
N GLY A 276 -6.99 1.76 -24.56
CA GLY A 276 -8.43 1.74 -24.31
C GLY A 276 -9.25 1.48 -25.59
N PRO A 277 -10.57 1.76 -25.60
CA PRO A 277 -11.33 2.29 -24.47
C PRO A 277 -11.45 1.28 -23.31
N TRP A 278 -11.35 1.79 -22.09
CA TRP A 278 -11.37 0.97 -20.87
C TRP A 278 -12.79 0.72 -20.36
N THR A 279 -13.04 -0.50 -19.90
CA THR A 279 -14.30 -0.88 -19.24
C THR A 279 -13.98 -1.44 -17.86
N SER A 280 -14.50 -0.83 -16.81
CA SER A 280 -14.38 -1.30 -15.43
C SER A 280 -14.99 -2.69 -15.26
N ARG A 281 -14.30 -3.58 -14.50
CA ARG A 281 -14.66 -5.00 -14.38
C ARG A 281 -14.94 -5.45 -12.95
N GLY A 282 -14.34 -4.82 -11.94
CA GLY A 282 -14.54 -5.20 -10.54
C GLY A 282 -13.31 -5.04 -9.69
N ILE A 283 -13.26 -5.78 -8.59
CA ILE A 283 -12.28 -5.66 -7.53
C ILE A 283 -11.32 -6.84 -7.54
N VAL A 284 -10.02 -6.56 -7.58
CA VAL A 284 -8.94 -7.55 -7.46
C VAL A 284 -8.65 -7.84 -5.99
N LEU A 285 -8.57 -6.78 -5.16
CA LEU A 285 -8.24 -6.88 -3.75
C LEU A 285 -9.03 -5.82 -2.96
N ARG A 286 -9.67 -6.23 -1.88
CA ARG A 286 -10.30 -5.31 -0.93
C ARG A 286 -9.22 -4.55 -0.14
N PRO A 287 -9.58 -3.44 0.55
CA PRO A 287 -8.61 -2.74 1.40
C PRO A 287 -7.91 -3.69 2.38
N VAL A 288 -6.62 -3.48 2.51
CA VAL A 288 -5.75 -4.18 3.48
C VAL A 288 -5.32 -3.22 4.59
N SER A 289 -4.31 -3.54 5.36
CA SER A 289 -3.85 -2.76 6.52
C SER A 289 -3.21 -1.39 6.18
N SER A 290 -2.98 -1.07 4.90
CA SER A 290 -2.55 0.27 4.45
C SER A 290 -3.71 1.05 3.85
N THR A 291 -3.72 2.38 3.98
CA THR A 291 -4.72 3.25 3.34
C THR A 291 -4.51 3.36 1.84
N THR A 292 -3.24 3.26 1.37
CA THR A 292 -2.90 3.18 -0.05
C THR A 292 -2.90 1.72 -0.51
N SER A 293 -3.10 1.51 -1.80
CA SER A 293 -2.90 0.22 -2.47
C SER A 293 -2.07 0.44 -3.73
N HIS A 294 -1.25 -0.55 -4.09
CA HIS A 294 -0.45 -0.51 -5.30
C HIS A 294 -0.36 -1.92 -5.90
N PRO A 295 -1.00 -2.18 -7.04
CA PRO A 295 -0.98 -3.50 -7.66
C PRO A 295 0.26 -3.71 -8.52
N GLY A 296 0.79 -4.93 -8.49
CA GLY A 296 1.64 -5.48 -9.52
C GLY A 296 1.10 -6.86 -9.90
N ILE A 297 0.73 -7.08 -11.16
CA ILE A 297 0.18 -8.36 -11.62
C ILE A 297 1.12 -8.98 -12.65
N VAL A 298 1.49 -10.24 -12.43
CA VAL A 298 2.49 -10.91 -13.27
C VAL A 298 2.20 -12.40 -13.41
N SER A 299 2.52 -12.97 -14.57
CA SER A 299 2.56 -14.43 -14.78
C SER A 299 4.00 -14.92 -14.61
N PHE A 300 4.20 -15.90 -13.76
CA PHE A 300 5.49 -16.53 -13.53
C PHE A 300 5.35 -18.05 -13.45
N LYS A 301 6.07 -18.77 -14.32
CA LYS A 301 6.03 -20.25 -14.41
C LYS A 301 4.61 -20.81 -14.49
N GLY A 302 3.75 -20.16 -15.28
CA GLY A 302 2.36 -20.57 -15.51
C GLY A 302 1.37 -20.23 -14.40
N GLN A 303 1.82 -19.60 -13.31
CA GLN A 303 0.98 -19.09 -12.23
C GLN A 303 0.91 -17.58 -12.28
N TRP A 304 -0.30 -17.01 -12.14
CA TRP A 304 -0.50 -15.56 -11.96
C TRP A 304 -0.39 -15.17 -10.49
N TYR A 305 0.23 -14.02 -10.25
CA TYR A 305 0.42 -13.44 -8.93
C TYR A 305 -0.06 -12.00 -8.90
N LEU A 306 -0.65 -11.61 -7.78
CA LEU A 306 -0.81 -10.23 -7.35
C LEU A 306 0.29 -9.92 -6.33
N VAL A 307 1.06 -8.88 -6.59
CA VAL A 307 2.01 -8.30 -5.65
C VAL A 307 1.43 -6.96 -5.19
N TYR A 308 1.42 -6.71 -3.90
CA TYR A 308 0.81 -5.53 -3.31
C TYR A 308 1.53 -5.17 -2.01
N HIS A 309 1.10 -4.15 -1.28
CA HIS A 309 1.68 -3.86 0.03
C HIS A 309 0.63 -3.86 1.14
N THR A 310 1.09 -4.11 2.36
CA THR A 310 0.32 -4.08 3.62
C THR A 310 1.07 -3.25 4.66
N ALA A 311 0.48 -3.05 5.83
CA ALA A 311 1.15 -2.48 7.01
C ALA A 311 1.40 -3.55 8.10
N ASP A 312 1.37 -4.85 7.76
CA ASP A 312 1.34 -5.98 8.70
C ASP A 312 2.72 -6.37 9.27
N ALA A 313 3.81 -5.74 8.82
CA ALA A 313 5.12 -5.96 9.46
C ALA A 313 5.14 -5.37 10.87
N ARG A 314 5.96 -5.93 11.75
CA ARG A 314 6.15 -5.36 13.10
C ARG A 314 6.57 -3.88 13.04
N GLY A 315 5.83 -3.01 13.72
CA GLY A 315 6.00 -1.55 13.64
C GLY A 315 5.56 -0.93 12.32
N GLY A 316 4.84 -1.68 11.48
CA GLY A 316 4.24 -1.20 10.24
C GLY A 316 3.18 -0.11 10.48
N GLY A 317 2.73 0.50 9.40
CA GLY A 317 1.74 1.56 9.39
C GLY A 317 1.60 2.17 8.00
N HIS A 318 0.79 3.21 7.88
CA HIS A 318 0.53 3.86 6.59
C HIS A 318 1.79 4.30 5.85
N PHE A 319 2.81 4.78 6.58
CA PHE A 319 4.09 5.24 6.02
C PHE A 319 5.24 4.24 6.23
N ARG A 320 4.94 3.01 6.64
CA ARG A 320 5.87 1.90 6.86
C ARG A 320 5.23 0.60 6.36
N ARG A 321 5.06 0.54 5.06
CA ARG A 321 4.38 -0.54 4.35
C ARG A 321 5.30 -1.75 4.15
N SER A 322 4.74 -2.88 3.75
CA SER A 322 5.49 -4.12 3.52
C SER A 322 4.89 -4.92 2.38
N VAL A 323 5.73 -5.34 1.44
CA VAL A 323 5.35 -6.10 0.26
C VAL A 323 4.80 -7.46 0.61
N ALA A 324 3.69 -7.80 -0.02
CA ALA A 324 3.01 -9.10 0.01
C ALA A 324 2.81 -9.63 -1.41
N ILE A 325 2.68 -10.95 -1.51
CA ILE A 325 2.44 -11.65 -2.78
C ILE A 325 1.43 -12.77 -2.58
N ASP A 326 0.42 -12.83 -3.44
CA ASP A 326 -0.58 -13.89 -3.43
C ASP A 326 -0.86 -14.43 -4.83
N ARG A 327 -1.35 -15.67 -4.92
CA ARG A 327 -1.80 -16.25 -6.18
C ARG A 327 -3.05 -15.53 -6.66
N LEU A 328 -3.05 -15.13 -7.93
CA LEU A 328 -4.20 -14.58 -8.62
C LEU A 328 -4.86 -15.65 -9.46
N GLN A 329 -6.18 -15.75 -9.39
CA GLN A 329 -6.98 -16.70 -10.13
C GLN A 329 -7.87 -15.99 -11.15
N TRP A 330 -8.00 -16.62 -12.33
CA TRP A 330 -8.86 -16.16 -13.39
C TRP A 330 -10.16 -16.97 -13.45
N ASP A 331 -11.21 -16.32 -13.88
CA ASP A 331 -12.44 -16.96 -14.34
C ASP A 331 -12.50 -16.85 -15.87
N ASP A 332 -12.11 -17.91 -16.53
CA ASP A 332 -12.08 -18.00 -18.00
C ASP A 332 -13.46 -18.30 -18.61
N SER A 333 -14.50 -18.46 -17.79
CA SER A 333 -15.88 -18.61 -18.26
C SER A 333 -16.49 -17.30 -18.76
N THR A 334 -15.89 -16.15 -18.41
CA THR A 334 -16.30 -14.81 -18.85
C THR A 334 -15.49 -14.34 -20.06
N GLN A 335 -16.06 -13.42 -20.87
CA GLN A 335 -15.37 -12.80 -22.00
C GLN A 335 -15.47 -11.27 -21.91
N PRO A 336 -14.36 -10.55 -21.74
CA PRO A 336 -13.01 -11.08 -21.45
C PRO A 336 -12.95 -11.81 -20.10
N ALA A 337 -11.90 -12.63 -19.90
CA ALA A 337 -11.69 -13.35 -18.64
C ALA A 337 -11.66 -12.37 -17.45
N SER A 338 -12.29 -12.76 -16.34
CA SER A 338 -12.34 -11.93 -15.16
C SER A 338 -11.36 -12.40 -14.08
N ILE A 339 -10.94 -11.46 -13.23
CA ILE A 339 -10.08 -11.73 -12.07
C ILE A 339 -10.95 -12.07 -10.88
N ARG A 340 -10.70 -13.19 -10.21
CA ARG A 340 -11.31 -13.51 -8.92
C ARG A 340 -10.68 -12.67 -7.84
N THR A 341 -11.49 -12.06 -6.96
CA THR A 341 -10.99 -11.29 -5.83
C THR A 341 -10.03 -12.11 -4.98
N VAL A 342 -8.84 -11.58 -4.77
CA VAL A 342 -7.78 -12.22 -3.99
C VAL A 342 -8.11 -12.10 -2.50
N VAL A 343 -7.98 -13.21 -1.80
CA VAL A 343 -8.02 -13.24 -0.32
C VAL A 343 -6.57 -13.25 0.15
N PRO A 344 -6.11 -12.19 0.85
CA PRO A 344 -4.74 -12.09 1.30
C PRO A 344 -4.33 -13.25 2.21
N THR A 345 -3.19 -13.87 1.93
CA THR A 345 -2.60 -14.86 2.85
C THR A 345 -1.80 -14.15 3.93
N ARG A 346 -1.73 -14.77 5.11
CA ARG A 346 -0.97 -14.27 6.27
C ARG A 346 -0.06 -15.36 6.82
N ARG A 347 0.96 -14.93 7.55
CA ARG A 347 1.75 -15.85 8.38
C ARG A 347 0.86 -16.41 9.47
N PRO A 348 1.00 -17.71 9.82
CA PRO A 348 0.37 -18.24 11.01
C PRO A 348 0.76 -17.41 12.23
N GLN A 349 -0.22 -16.88 12.95
CA GLN A 349 0.04 -16.16 14.18
C GLN A 349 0.38 -17.16 15.30
N PRO A 350 1.41 -16.91 16.12
CA PRO A 350 1.68 -17.74 17.27
C PRO A 350 0.51 -17.68 18.26
N ALA A 351 0.26 -18.79 18.97
CA ALA A 351 -0.75 -18.79 20.02
C ALA A 351 -0.41 -17.73 21.08
N LEU A 352 -1.41 -16.90 21.42
CA LEU A 352 -1.25 -15.87 22.43
C LEU A 352 -0.95 -16.48 23.81
N PRO A 353 -0.04 -15.88 24.61
CA PRO A 353 0.15 -16.31 25.99
C PRO A 353 -1.12 -16.06 26.81
N PRO A 354 -1.30 -16.74 27.96
CA PRO A 354 -2.38 -16.44 28.86
C PRO A 354 -2.35 -14.95 29.26
N GLN A 355 -3.45 -14.23 29.05
CA GLN A 355 -3.56 -12.81 29.34
C GLN A 355 -4.97 -12.45 29.79
N ARG A 356 -5.12 -11.30 30.46
CA ARG A 356 -6.44 -10.79 30.86
C ARG A 356 -7.15 -10.13 29.67
N ASN A 357 -6.43 -9.39 28.81
CA ASN A 357 -7.02 -8.81 27.61
C ASN A 357 -7.31 -9.91 26.60
N GLN A 358 -8.58 -10.14 26.32
CA GLN A 358 -9.04 -11.18 25.39
C GLN A 358 -9.36 -10.62 24.00
N ALA A 359 -9.27 -9.31 23.79
CA ALA A 359 -9.52 -8.67 22.50
C ALA A 359 -8.60 -9.20 21.38
N PRO A 360 -7.28 -9.44 21.57
CA PRO A 360 -6.41 -9.96 20.51
C PRO A 360 -6.81 -11.35 19.95
N SER A 361 -7.65 -12.10 20.67
CA SER A 361 -8.19 -13.39 20.21
C SER A 361 -9.57 -13.27 19.56
N ALA A 362 -10.12 -12.07 19.44
CA ALA A 362 -11.44 -11.82 18.87
C ALA A 362 -11.39 -11.52 17.36
N VAL A 363 -12.47 -11.81 16.68
CA VAL A 363 -12.77 -11.23 15.35
C VAL A 363 -13.54 -9.94 15.57
N ALA A 364 -13.03 -8.84 15.01
CA ALA A 364 -13.65 -7.53 15.08
C ALA A 364 -14.54 -7.28 13.85
N THR A 365 -15.74 -6.74 14.07
CA THR A 365 -16.67 -6.26 13.03
C THR A 365 -17.25 -4.90 13.41
N ALA A 366 -17.88 -4.19 12.47
CA ALA A 366 -18.47 -2.88 12.72
C ALA A 366 -19.76 -2.67 11.94
N SER A 367 -20.62 -1.76 12.45
CA SER A 367 -21.89 -1.39 11.81
C SER A 367 -21.74 -0.73 10.45
N ASN A 368 -20.61 -0.06 10.19
CA ASN A 368 -20.28 0.58 8.92
C ASN A 368 -19.43 -0.31 8.01
N GLY A 369 -19.14 -1.51 8.44
CA GLY A 369 -18.38 -2.46 7.64
C GLY A 369 -19.20 -3.09 6.52
N PRO A 370 -18.57 -3.59 5.45
CA PRO A 370 -19.21 -4.53 4.56
C PRO A 370 -19.65 -5.76 5.34
N GLN A 371 -20.59 -6.52 4.80
CA GLN A 371 -21.05 -7.78 5.42
C GLN A 371 -19.90 -8.80 5.62
N ILE A 372 -18.79 -8.62 4.86
CA ILE A 372 -17.55 -9.36 5.08
C ILE A 372 -16.62 -8.44 5.87
N PRO A 373 -16.11 -8.85 7.04
CA PRO A 373 -15.19 -8.05 7.84
C PRO A 373 -13.97 -7.60 7.04
N LEU A 374 -13.62 -6.31 7.13
CA LEU A 374 -12.34 -5.79 6.69
C LEU A 374 -11.31 -6.09 7.77
N GLN A 375 -10.85 -7.32 7.84
CA GLN A 375 -10.06 -7.85 8.94
C GLN A 375 -8.78 -7.08 9.19
N TYR A 376 -8.13 -6.59 8.14
CA TYR A 376 -6.89 -5.85 8.25
C TYR A 376 -7.08 -4.50 8.93
N TRP A 377 -8.11 -3.79 8.56
CA TRP A 377 -8.45 -2.50 9.14
C TRP A 377 -9.00 -2.65 10.57
N MET A 378 -9.83 -3.66 10.80
CA MET A 378 -10.40 -3.94 12.12
C MET A 378 -9.34 -4.42 13.13
N ALA A 379 -8.20 -4.93 12.67
CA ALA A 379 -7.11 -5.36 13.54
C ALA A 379 -6.50 -4.22 14.38
N ALA A 380 -6.63 -2.96 13.96
CA ALA A 380 -6.22 -1.81 14.76
C ALA A 380 -6.98 -1.69 16.09
N LEU A 381 -8.17 -2.28 16.19
CA LEU A 381 -8.98 -2.24 17.43
C LEU A 381 -8.41 -3.09 18.58
N ASN A 382 -7.57 -4.08 18.28
CA ASN A 382 -7.12 -5.09 19.23
C ASN A 382 -5.67 -5.54 19.06
N ASP A 383 -4.84 -4.70 18.46
CA ASP A 383 -3.41 -4.96 18.27
C ASP A 383 -2.54 -4.57 19.48
N GLY A 384 -3.13 -3.92 20.48
CA GLY A 384 -2.47 -3.45 21.68
C GLY A 384 -1.65 -2.16 21.49
N VAL A 385 -1.86 -1.44 20.36
CA VAL A 385 -1.05 -0.26 20.01
C VAL A 385 -1.90 1.01 20.02
N VAL A 386 -1.53 1.96 20.86
CA VAL A 386 -2.10 3.32 20.87
C VAL A 386 -1.06 4.29 20.35
N LYS A 387 -1.37 5.02 19.28
CA LYS A 387 -0.46 5.96 18.63
C LYS A 387 -0.83 7.40 18.96
N ALA A 388 0.18 8.25 19.09
CA ALA A 388 -0.05 9.67 19.39
C ALA A 388 -0.72 10.43 18.22
N ASN A 389 -0.52 9.96 16.98
CA ASN A 389 -1.08 10.58 15.78
C ASN A 389 -1.50 9.47 14.78
N PRO A 390 -2.55 8.71 15.11
CA PRO A 390 -3.00 7.62 14.26
C PRO A 390 -3.61 8.14 12.97
N LEU A 391 -3.41 7.36 11.89
CA LEU A 391 -4.15 7.50 10.64
C LEU A 391 -4.84 6.16 10.35
N PRO A 392 -5.97 6.12 9.63
CA PRO A 392 -6.42 4.84 9.08
C PRO A 392 -5.28 4.22 8.25
N PRO A 393 -4.97 2.92 8.40
CA PRO A 393 -5.66 1.85 9.12
C PRO A 393 -5.24 1.64 10.59
N GLU A 394 -4.58 2.60 11.23
CA GLU A 394 -4.08 2.51 12.62
C GLU A 394 -5.17 2.76 13.67
N MET A 395 -6.39 2.95 13.23
CA MET A 395 -7.61 3.07 14.05
C MET A 395 -8.83 2.69 13.21
N TRP A 396 -9.89 2.25 13.88
CA TRP A 396 -11.20 2.16 13.26
C TRP A 396 -11.84 3.54 13.18
N GLY A 397 -12.54 3.83 12.08
CA GLY A 397 -13.30 5.07 11.93
C GLY A 397 -14.55 4.89 11.07
N SER A 398 -15.56 5.70 11.32
CA SER A 398 -16.85 5.63 10.64
C SER A 398 -17.01 6.59 9.47
N TRP A 399 -15.93 7.18 8.98
CA TRP A 399 -15.97 8.16 7.89
C TRP A 399 -16.79 7.68 6.69
N THR A 400 -17.99 8.22 6.59
CA THR A 400 -18.89 8.05 5.45
C THR A 400 -19.51 9.40 5.10
N PRO A 401 -19.97 9.61 3.86
CA PRO A 401 -20.70 10.84 3.51
C PRO A 401 -21.90 11.12 4.43
N ASP A 402 -22.59 10.07 4.86
CA ASP A 402 -23.73 10.11 5.76
C ASP A 402 -23.43 9.35 7.05
N ASN A 403 -22.84 10.01 8.04
CA ASN A 403 -22.61 9.38 9.34
C ASN A 403 -23.94 9.15 10.08
N PRO A 404 -24.28 7.92 10.46
CA PRO A 404 -25.49 7.65 11.22
C PRO A 404 -25.35 8.12 12.68
N PRO A 405 -26.48 8.34 13.37
CA PRO A 405 -26.49 8.79 14.77
C PRO A 405 -25.91 7.76 15.74
N GLN A 406 -25.91 6.50 15.37
CA GLN A 406 -25.41 5.41 16.18
C GLN A 406 -24.55 4.47 15.35
N GLN A 407 -23.43 4.04 15.94
CA GLN A 407 -22.49 3.08 15.38
C GLN A 407 -22.13 2.05 16.43
N TRP A 408 -21.71 0.86 16.01
CA TRP A 408 -21.15 -0.13 16.92
C TRP A 408 -19.93 -0.80 16.31
N ILE A 409 -19.01 -1.22 17.16
CA ILE A 409 -17.98 -2.20 16.88
C ILE A 409 -18.22 -3.43 17.76
N GLN A 410 -17.85 -4.60 17.27
CA GLN A 410 -18.22 -5.88 17.85
C GLN A 410 -17.03 -6.83 17.85
N TYR A 411 -16.85 -7.53 18.96
CA TYR A 411 -15.96 -8.70 19.05
C TYR A 411 -16.75 -9.99 19.11
N SER A 412 -16.23 -11.01 18.41
CA SER A 412 -16.69 -12.39 18.52
C SER A 412 -15.52 -13.34 18.81
N TRP A 413 -15.77 -14.34 19.65
CA TRP A 413 -14.81 -15.38 20.02
C TRP A 413 -15.30 -16.77 19.62
N ALA A 414 -14.34 -17.67 19.33
CA ALA A 414 -14.61 -19.06 18.98
C ALA A 414 -15.37 -19.84 20.08
N GLN A 415 -15.21 -19.43 21.35
CA GLN A 415 -15.86 -20.02 22.51
C GLN A 415 -16.32 -18.94 23.50
N PRO A 416 -17.30 -19.23 24.38
CA PRO A 416 -17.71 -18.28 25.40
C PRO A 416 -16.54 -17.93 26.33
N ILE A 417 -16.43 -16.64 26.68
CA ILE A 417 -15.45 -16.13 27.63
C ILE A 417 -16.14 -15.32 28.73
N THR A 418 -15.54 -15.28 29.91
CA THR A 418 -16.03 -14.45 31.02
C THR A 418 -15.25 -13.13 31.03
N LEU A 419 -15.96 -12.00 31.05
CA LEU A 419 -15.43 -10.65 30.98
C LEU A 419 -16.03 -9.83 32.14
N ASP A 420 -15.22 -8.93 32.73
CA ASP A 420 -15.65 -8.05 33.83
C ASP A 420 -15.19 -6.59 33.69
N ARG A 421 -14.44 -6.27 32.64
CA ARG A 421 -13.92 -4.92 32.40
C ARG A 421 -13.67 -4.68 30.93
N THR A 422 -13.81 -3.41 30.52
CA THR A 422 -13.39 -2.90 29.22
C THR A 422 -12.49 -1.70 29.36
N ARG A 423 -11.64 -1.46 28.36
CA ARG A 423 -10.89 -0.21 28.19
C ARG A 423 -10.93 0.19 26.72
N VAL A 424 -11.22 1.46 26.43
CA VAL A 424 -11.30 1.98 25.06
C VAL A 424 -10.53 3.27 24.92
N VAL A 425 -9.86 3.47 23.78
CA VAL A 425 -9.19 4.72 23.40
C VAL A 425 -9.94 5.31 22.23
N PHE A 426 -10.65 6.41 22.46
CA PHE A 426 -11.27 7.21 21.41
C PHE A 426 -10.25 8.17 20.81
N TRP A 427 -10.40 8.46 19.53
CA TRP A 427 -9.67 9.51 18.84
C TRP A 427 -10.62 10.56 18.29
N ALA A 428 -10.17 11.82 18.21
CA ALA A 428 -10.94 12.89 17.63
C ALA A 428 -10.02 14.02 17.13
N ASP A 429 -10.41 14.66 16.03
CA ASP A 429 -9.84 15.90 15.51
C ASP A 429 -10.72 17.12 15.77
N GLN A 430 -11.92 16.89 16.34
CA GLN A 430 -12.90 17.90 16.66
C GLN A 430 -13.29 17.84 18.16
N PRO A 431 -13.74 18.96 18.75
CA PRO A 431 -14.19 18.97 20.13
C PRO A 431 -15.52 18.20 20.33
N PRO A 432 -15.85 17.83 21.58
CA PRO A 432 -17.15 17.25 21.90
C PRO A 432 -18.30 18.12 21.41
N GLY A 433 -19.32 17.49 20.78
CA GLY A 433 -20.49 18.20 20.23
C GLY A 433 -20.31 18.70 18.81
N ALA A 434 -19.14 18.58 18.20
CA ALA A 434 -18.94 18.92 16.80
C ALA A 434 -19.85 18.06 15.87
N GLN A 435 -20.19 18.64 14.72
CA GLN A 435 -21.08 18.03 13.72
C GLN A 435 -20.35 17.63 12.44
N ILE A 436 -19.04 17.83 12.39
CA ILE A 436 -18.15 17.55 11.25
C ILE A 436 -16.87 16.91 11.77
N GLY A 437 -16.09 16.30 10.89
CA GLY A 437 -14.84 15.64 11.23
C GLY A 437 -15.08 14.42 12.13
N VAL A 438 -14.15 14.12 13.01
CA VAL A 438 -14.23 13.05 14.01
C VAL A 438 -14.35 13.68 15.39
N ALA A 439 -15.47 13.45 16.07
CA ALA A 439 -15.70 13.94 17.42
C ALA A 439 -15.77 12.78 18.44
N PRO A 440 -15.49 13.03 19.72
CA PRO A 440 -15.75 12.04 20.76
C PRO A 440 -17.22 11.62 20.72
N PRO A 441 -17.56 10.36 21.05
CA PRO A 441 -18.95 9.95 21.15
C PRO A 441 -19.70 10.80 22.20
N ALA A 442 -20.96 11.15 21.89
CA ALA A 442 -21.83 11.82 22.86
C ALA A 442 -22.05 10.93 24.09
N ARG A 443 -22.21 9.65 23.86
CA ARG A 443 -22.25 8.58 24.86
C ARG A 443 -21.98 7.22 24.21
N TRP A 444 -21.64 6.25 25.05
CA TRP A 444 -21.46 4.86 24.64
C TRP A 444 -21.85 3.90 25.77
N HIS A 445 -22.06 2.62 25.41
CA HIS A 445 -22.28 1.56 26.36
C HIS A 445 -21.86 0.22 25.76
N LEU A 446 -21.78 -0.81 26.60
CA LEU A 446 -21.50 -2.18 26.19
C LEU A 446 -22.77 -3.02 26.23
N GLU A 447 -22.87 -3.89 25.24
CA GLU A 447 -23.85 -4.95 25.17
C GLU A 447 -23.14 -6.30 25.02
N TYR A 448 -23.73 -7.36 25.58
CA TYR A 448 -23.31 -8.74 25.35
C TYR A 448 -24.46 -9.55 24.83
N ARG A 449 -24.15 -10.62 24.07
CA ARG A 449 -25.17 -11.50 23.51
C ARG A 449 -25.43 -12.66 24.41
N GLN A 450 -26.72 -12.89 24.71
CA GLN A 450 -27.24 -14.08 25.41
C GLN A 450 -28.35 -14.69 24.57
N GLY A 451 -28.11 -15.88 24.03
CA GLY A 451 -28.97 -16.46 23.00
C GLY A 451 -29.03 -15.56 21.75
N ALA A 452 -30.24 -15.25 21.30
CA ALA A 452 -30.46 -14.38 20.14
C ALA A 452 -30.55 -12.88 20.48
N GLN A 453 -30.45 -12.48 21.76
CA GLN A 453 -30.71 -11.11 22.20
C GLN A 453 -29.45 -10.43 22.71
N TRP A 454 -29.38 -9.09 22.50
CA TRP A 454 -28.39 -8.21 23.06
C TRP A 454 -28.88 -7.61 24.36
N HIS A 455 -28.04 -7.66 25.40
CA HIS A 455 -28.33 -7.14 26.73
C HIS A 455 -27.23 -6.14 27.15
N PRO A 456 -27.59 -4.99 27.71
CA PRO A 456 -26.59 -4.08 28.26
C PRO A 456 -25.88 -4.73 29.46
N VAL A 457 -24.57 -4.54 29.56
CA VAL A 457 -23.83 -4.92 30.77
C VAL A 457 -24.26 -4.03 31.94
N GLN A 458 -24.11 -4.52 33.19
CA GLN A 458 -24.36 -3.75 34.39
C GLN A 458 -23.08 -3.02 34.80
N PRO A 459 -22.90 -1.72 34.46
CA PRO A 459 -21.66 -1.01 34.73
C PRO A 459 -21.53 -0.67 36.22
N ARG A 460 -20.30 -0.68 36.69
CA ARG A 460 -19.93 -0.19 38.06
C ARG A 460 -19.29 1.18 38.01
N ASP A 461 -18.80 1.59 36.85
CA ASP A 461 -18.16 2.88 36.57
C ASP A 461 -18.95 3.67 35.54
N ARG A 462 -18.71 4.96 35.44
CA ARG A 462 -19.29 5.82 34.40
C ARG A 462 -18.57 5.58 33.06
N TYR A 463 -19.31 5.63 31.99
CA TYR A 463 -18.79 5.65 30.62
C TYR A 463 -18.22 7.03 30.30
N GLY A 464 -16.89 7.19 30.33
CA GLY A 464 -16.20 8.41 29.92
C GLY A 464 -16.01 8.50 28.41
N THR A 465 -15.87 9.73 27.89
CA THR A 465 -15.75 9.99 26.44
C THR A 465 -14.50 10.80 26.09
N ARG A 466 -13.48 10.81 26.98
CA ARG A 466 -12.23 11.51 26.72
C ARG A 466 -11.42 10.78 25.65
N THR A 467 -10.68 11.54 24.88
CA THR A 467 -9.82 11.03 23.80
C THR A 467 -8.38 10.86 24.26
N ASP A 468 -7.58 10.13 23.46
CA ASP A 468 -6.13 9.96 23.63
C ASP A 468 -5.70 9.30 24.94
N ARG A 469 -6.62 8.59 25.60
CA ARG A 469 -6.38 7.80 26.80
C ARG A 469 -7.40 6.68 26.94
N TYR A 470 -7.05 5.68 27.73
CA TYR A 470 -8.01 4.64 28.09
C TYR A 470 -9.15 5.16 28.96
N GLU A 471 -10.37 5.04 28.49
CA GLU A 471 -11.59 5.09 29.30
C GLU A 471 -11.92 3.67 29.74
N ALA A 472 -11.93 3.42 31.03
CA ALA A 472 -12.09 2.10 31.62
C ALA A 472 -13.45 1.98 32.35
N VAL A 473 -14.14 0.86 32.12
CA VAL A 473 -15.41 0.55 32.78
C VAL A 473 -15.37 -0.89 33.28
N SER A 474 -15.55 -1.08 34.60
CA SER A 474 -15.82 -2.40 35.17
C SER A 474 -17.32 -2.66 35.22
N PHE A 475 -17.71 -3.92 35.14
CA PHE A 475 -19.10 -4.33 35.12
C PHE A 475 -19.31 -5.68 35.83
N ALA A 476 -20.56 -6.06 36.08
CA ALA A 476 -20.89 -7.39 36.57
C ALA A 476 -20.42 -8.42 35.53
N ALA A 477 -19.68 -9.45 35.97
CA ALA A 477 -19.11 -10.43 35.07
C ALA A 477 -20.16 -11.09 34.18
N VAL A 478 -19.88 -11.14 32.88
CA VAL A 478 -20.73 -11.79 31.87
C VAL A 478 -19.94 -12.86 31.12
N THR A 479 -20.60 -13.97 30.79
CA THR A 479 -20.01 -15.03 29.96
C THR A 479 -20.72 -15.04 28.61
N THR A 480 -19.98 -14.78 27.55
CA THR A 480 -20.56 -14.61 26.21
C THR A 480 -19.52 -14.93 25.12
N ARG A 481 -20.00 -15.15 23.89
CA ARG A 481 -19.16 -15.16 22.68
C ARG A 481 -19.08 -13.82 21.98
N CYS A 482 -20.00 -12.87 22.28
CA CYS A 482 -20.15 -11.65 21.52
C CYS A 482 -20.38 -10.45 22.43
N VAL A 483 -19.63 -9.38 22.20
CA VAL A 483 -19.86 -8.07 22.83
C VAL A 483 -19.89 -6.98 21.79
N ARG A 484 -20.67 -5.94 22.04
CA ARG A 484 -20.71 -4.70 21.25
C ARG A 484 -20.34 -3.50 22.11
N LEU A 485 -19.54 -2.62 21.54
CA LEU A 485 -19.40 -1.26 22.00
C LEU A 485 -20.29 -0.39 21.11
N VAL A 486 -21.40 0.08 21.66
CA VAL A 486 -22.38 0.90 20.96
C VAL A 486 -22.12 2.36 21.29
N MET A 487 -21.96 3.18 20.26
CA MET A 487 -21.59 4.60 20.38
C MET A 487 -22.64 5.48 19.70
N GLU A 488 -23.00 6.57 20.34
CA GLU A 488 -23.81 7.64 19.76
C GLU A 488 -22.91 8.77 19.29
N ALA A 489 -23.06 9.14 18.01
CA ALA A 489 -22.29 10.22 17.40
C ALA A 489 -22.70 11.59 17.95
N SER A 490 -21.75 12.50 18.06
CA SER A 490 -22.02 13.92 18.29
C SER A 490 -22.68 14.53 17.06
N GLY A 491 -23.64 15.44 17.27
CA GLY A 491 -24.31 16.13 16.18
C GLY A 491 -25.83 16.13 16.28
N LYS A 492 -26.48 16.33 15.16
CA LYS A 492 -27.93 16.38 15.00
C LYS A 492 -28.35 15.71 13.68
N PRO A 493 -29.62 15.39 13.47
CA PRO A 493 -30.10 14.83 12.21
C PRO A 493 -29.58 15.61 10.99
N ALA A 494 -29.07 14.85 10.00
CA ALA A 494 -28.38 15.32 8.80
C ALA A 494 -26.97 15.94 8.99
N SER A 495 -26.41 15.90 10.22
CA SER A 495 -25.06 16.42 10.48
C SER A 495 -24.44 15.76 11.72
N TYR A 496 -24.07 14.49 11.62
CA TYR A 496 -23.34 13.78 12.67
C TYR A 496 -21.86 13.72 12.35
N ALA A 497 -21.00 13.92 13.37
CA ALA A 497 -19.58 13.70 13.25
C ALA A 497 -19.28 12.18 13.08
N ALA A 498 -18.17 11.86 12.45
CA ALA A 498 -17.62 10.52 12.48
C ALA A 498 -17.12 10.13 13.88
N LEU A 499 -17.00 8.85 14.12
CA LEU A 499 -16.43 8.24 15.33
C LEU A 499 -15.13 7.53 15.00
N ALA A 500 -14.17 7.51 15.92
CA ALA A 500 -12.97 6.71 15.79
C ALA A 500 -12.53 6.09 17.12
N VAL A 501 -11.99 4.86 17.02
CA VAL A 501 -11.46 4.08 18.14
C VAL A 501 -10.09 3.55 17.71
N GLN A 502 -9.06 3.86 18.51
CA GLN A 502 -7.71 3.37 18.30
C GLN A 502 -7.53 1.94 18.84
N GLU A 503 -8.03 1.70 20.05
CA GLU A 503 -7.86 0.42 20.74
C GLU A 503 -9.08 0.14 21.61
N TRP A 504 -9.52 -1.11 21.63
CA TRP A 504 -10.62 -1.57 22.48
C TRP A 504 -10.26 -2.90 23.12
N GLU A 505 -10.04 -2.89 24.44
CA GLU A 505 -9.69 -4.05 25.23
C GLU A 505 -10.90 -4.62 25.96
N MET A 506 -10.97 -5.95 26.06
CA MET A 506 -11.94 -6.70 26.84
C MET A 506 -11.21 -7.62 27.81
N LEU A 507 -11.37 -7.37 29.12
CA LEU A 507 -10.58 -8.04 30.15
C LEU A 507 -11.38 -9.12 30.88
N ALA A 508 -10.77 -10.29 30.99
CA ALA A 508 -11.22 -11.38 31.85
C ALA A 508 -10.79 -11.15 33.32
N PRO A 509 -11.54 -11.70 34.31
CA PRO A 509 -11.15 -11.65 35.71
C PRO A 509 -9.77 -12.27 35.98
N GLN A 510 -9.44 -13.32 35.25
CA GLN A 510 -8.16 -14.05 35.32
C GLN A 510 -7.54 -14.20 33.93
N PRO A 511 -6.20 -14.29 33.83
CA PRO A 511 -5.55 -14.59 32.57
C PRO A 511 -6.04 -15.91 31.96
N GLN A 512 -6.40 -15.86 30.68
CA GLN A 512 -6.84 -17.03 29.90
C GLN A 512 -6.02 -17.13 28.61
N ARG A 513 -5.84 -18.35 28.11
CA ARG A 513 -5.29 -18.59 26.77
C ARG A 513 -6.45 -19.00 25.86
N LEU A 514 -6.66 -18.21 24.82
CA LEU A 514 -7.63 -18.54 23.78
C LEU A 514 -6.89 -18.79 22.46
N PRO A 515 -7.43 -19.66 21.58
CA PRO A 515 -6.91 -19.78 20.23
C PRO A 515 -7.03 -18.45 19.51
N ALA A 516 -6.11 -18.20 18.59
CA ALA A 516 -6.21 -17.03 17.71
C ALA A 516 -7.53 -17.07 16.92
N ALA A 517 -8.08 -15.90 16.63
CA ALA A 517 -9.25 -15.76 15.79
C ALA A 517 -8.98 -16.35 14.39
N SER A 518 -9.97 -17.05 13.83
CA SER A 518 -9.95 -17.49 12.44
C SER A 518 -11.04 -16.76 11.65
N ASP A 519 -10.77 -16.49 10.39
CA ASP A 519 -11.66 -15.74 9.48
C ASP A 519 -13.07 -16.36 9.35
N ALA A 520 -13.19 -17.66 9.61
CA ALA A 520 -14.46 -18.38 9.57
C ALA A 520 -15.44 -18.03 10.72
N ASP A 521 -14.98 -17.24 11.71
CA ASP A 521 -15.75 -17.00 12.94
C ASP A 521 -16.58 -15.70 12.97
N SER A 522 -16.50 -14.86 11.91
CA SER A 522 -17.16 -13.55 11.88
C SER A 522 -18.69 -13.59 11.90
N SER A 523 -19.32 -14.68 11.42
CA SER A 523 -20.76 -14.81 11.35
C SER A 523 -21.43 -15.29 12.66
N ARG A 524 -20.66 -15.58 13.71
CA ARG A 524 -21.16 -16.24 14.94
C ARG A 524 -22.04 -15.37 15.81
N CYS A 525 -21.96 -14.05 15.67
CA CYS A 525 -22.81 -13.12 16.40
C CYS A 525 -24.14 -12.82 15.70
N ASP A 526 -24.27 -13.13 14.43
CA ASP A 526 -25.44 -12.84 13.61
C ASP A 526 -26.31 -14.10 13.36
N ALA A 527 -25.78 -15.28 13.66
CA ALA A 527 -26.57 -16.52 13.62
C ALA A 527 -27.55 -16.58 14.80
N PRO A 528 -28.77 -17.09 14.58
CA PRO A 528 -29.81 -17.23 15.61
C PRO A 528 -29.42 -18.10 16.82
#